data_2ac42f4aacc6fb5a2d53c3678c592b90
#
_entry.id   2ac42f4aacc6fb5a2d53c3678c592b90
#
_cell.length_a   1.000
_cell.length_b   1.000
_cell.length_c   1.000
_cell.angle_alpha   90.00
_cell.angle_beta   90.00
_cell.angle_gamma   90.00
#
_symmetry.space_group_name_H-M   'P 1'
#
loop_
_entity.id
_entity.type
_entity.pdbx_description
1 polymer ?
#
loop_
_entity_poly.entity_id
_entity_poly.type
_entity_poly.pdbx_seq_one_letter_code
_entity_poly.pdbx_strand_id
1 'polypeptide(L)'
;MCPPVRIYGKNRHTEEMSEMLEQQREYVLRTVEERGVRLVRLWFTDILGNLKSFAISPAELENALEDGMTFDGSSIEGFSRVQEADVLAIPDPNTFEVLPWADPKGTEARVFCNIHNLDGTPFDADPRQVLKRNLDAAVKLGYAFYIAPDIEYFYFAPPQKGELPQPLDEGGFFDLTTSDIATSLRKETIRTLETMGIPVEYSFHEDAPSQHEIDLRHTDALTMADSIMTFRLAVREVAAMHNVHATFMPKPLEGVQGSGMHLHLSLFKGEDNAFYDEKDAYNLSPTAKSFMAGLLRHAAEITAVTNQTVNSYKRLVPGFEAPVHISWARNNRSGLIRVPVPKKGNAMATRIEYRSPDPATNPYLAFSVILAAGLRGIEQGYTLPVEADANLFEMSDADLNKLSIEQLPQSLADALDIMERSELVASALGEHIFEWFLRNKRAEWRGYKTQVTPFELNRYLRSL
;
A
#
# COMPACT_ATOMS: atom_id res chain seq x y z
N MET A 1 -54.87 18.63 9.82
CA MET A 1 -54.06 17.76 10.67
C MET A 1 -53.28 16.84 9.76
N CYS A 2 -51.97 17.14 9.53
CA CYS A 2 -51.08 16.25 8.82
C CYS A 2 -50.57 15.15 9.76
N PRO A 3 -50.46 13.88 9.31
CA PRO A 3 -49.88 12.82 10.14
C PRO A 3 -48.37 12.99 10.28
N PRO A 4 -47.76 12.53 11.38
CA PRO A 4 -46.33 12.71 11.62
C PRO A 4 -45.49 11.85 10.66
N VAL A 5 -44.46 12.47 10.10
CA VAL A 5 -43.41 11.82 9.30
C VAL A 5 -42.65 10.85 10.22
N ARG A 6 -42.78 9.56 9.98
CA ARG A 6 -41.98 8.54 10.66
C ARG A 6 -40.55 8.58 10.12
N ILE A 7 -39.59 8.92 10.98
CA ILE A 7 -38.17 8.76 10.75
C ILE A 7 -37.84 7.27 10.86
N TYR A 8 -37.88 6.57 9.71
CA TYR A 8 -37.39 5.19 9.57
C TYR A 8 -36.15 5.20 8.69
N GLY A 9 -34.96 5.27 9.28
CA GLY A 9 -33.74 5.22 8.46
C GLY A 9 -32.48 4.75 9.19
N LYS A 10 -32.32 5.09 10.46
CA LYS A 10 -31.08 4.76 11.19
C LYS A 10 -31.07 3.37 11.84
N ASN A 11 -32.18 2.88 12.34
CA ASN A 11 -32.24 1.58 13.04
C ASN A 11 -32.12 0.37 12.09
N ARG A 12 -32.68 0.44 10.89
CA ARG A 12 -32.63 -0.68 9.93
C ARG A 12 -31.21 -0.99 9.44
N HIS A 13 -30.43 0.03 9.13
CA HIS A 13 -29.07 -0.14 8.66
C HIS A 13 -28.14 -0.75 9.74
N THR A 14 -28.38 -0.42 11.00
CA THR A 14 -27.61 -0.96 12.13
C THR A 14 -27.98 -2.42 12.42
N GLU A 15 -29.26 -2.76 12.30
CA GLU A 15 -29.76 -4.14 12.45
C GLU A 15 -29.26 -5.03 11.30
N GLU A 16 -29.34 -4.59 10.05
CA GLU A 16 -28.83 -5.32 8.87
C GLU A 16 -27.31 -5.55 8.96
N MET A 17 -26.55 -4.56 9.39
CA MET A 17 -25.08 -4.71 9.60
C MET A 17 -24.77 -5.72 10.74
N SER A 18 -25.54 -5.71 11.81
CA SER A 18 -25.36 -6.66 12.93
C SER A 18 -25.66 -8.09 12.49
N GLU A 19 -26.75 -8.30 11.74
CA GLU A 19 -27.09 -9.61 11.19
C GLU A 19 -26.04 -10.13 10.20
N MET A 20 -25.52 -9.27 9.33
CA MET A 20 -24.43 -9.65 8.41
C MET A 20 -23.14 -10.06 9.16
N LEU A 21 -22.78 -9.34 10.21
CA LEU A 21 -21.60 -9.65 11.01
C LEU A 21 -21.75 -11.01 11.72
N GLU A 22 -22.94 -11.30 12.25
CA GLU A 22 -23.22 -12.58 12.91
C GLU A 22 -23.17 -13.74 11.91
N GLN A 23 -23.77 -13.59 10.73
CA GLN A 23 -23.70 -14.58 9.67
C GLN A 23 -22.24 -14.86 9.24
N GLN A 24 -21.40 -13.83 9.22
CA GLN A 24 -20.00 -13.98 8.86
C GLN A 24 -19.22 -14.71 9.98
N ARG A 25 -19.51 -14.44 11.25
CA ARG A 25 -18.92 -15.18 12.38
C ARG A 25 -19.29 -16.67 12.33
N GLU A 26 -20.58 -16.99 12.14
CA GLU A 26 -21.03 -18.37 11.97
C GLU A 26 -20.34 -19.07 10.78
N TYR A 27 -20.18 -18.38 9.66
CA TYR A 27 -19.45 -18.90 8.51
C TYR A 27 -18.00 -19.24 8.85
N VAL A 28 -17.29 -18.35 9.57
CA VAL A 28 -15.91 -18.56 10.00
C VAL A 28 -15.79 -19.78 10.90
N LEU A 29 -16.62 -19.89 11.95
CA LEU A 29 -16.60 -21.01 12.91
C LEU A 29 -16.87 -22.35 12.20
N ARG A 30 -17.86 -22.40 11.35
CA ARG A 30 -18.18 -23.58 10.54
C ARG A 30 -17.02 -23.96 9.60
N THR A 31 -16.42 -22.99 8.93
CA THR A 31 -15.31 -23.24 8.00
C THR A 31 -14.07 -23.80 8.73
N VAL A 32 -13.78 -23.31 9.93
CA VAL A 32 -12.71 -23.82 10.79
C VAL A 32 -12.91 -25.29 11.12
N GLU A 33 -14.15 -25.68 11.48
CA GLU A 33 -14.49 -27.08 11.76
C GLU A 33 -14.43 -27.95 10.50
N GLU A 34 -15.09 -27.56 9.41
CA GLU A 34 -15.17 -28.32 8.16
C GLU A 34 -13.80 -28.52 7.51
N ARG A 35 -12.92 -27.53 7.60
CA ARG A 35 -11.56 -27.57 7.01
C ARG A 35 -10.52 -28.18 7.96
N GLY A 36 -10.90 -28.49 9.20
CA GLY A 36 -10.01 -29.05 10.20
C GLY A 36 -8.84 -28.12 10.55
N VAL A 37 -9.11 -26.82 10.62
CA VAL A 37 -8.10 -25.80 10.96
C VAL A 37 -7.53 -26.10 12.36
N ARG A 38 -6.23 -26.04 12.50
CA ARG A 38 -5.50 -26.34 13.76
C ARG A 38 -5.02 -25.09 14.48
N LEU A 39 -4.73 -24.04 13.72
CA LEU A 39 -4.30 -22.74 14.24
C LEU A 39 -4.98 -21.63 13.47
N VAL A 40 -5.46 -20.61 14.17
CA VAL A 40 -5.96 -19.37 13.58
C VAL A 40 -4.98 -18.25 13.92
N ARG A 41 -4.36 -17.66 12.90
CA ARG A 41 -3.43 -16.56 13.04
C ARG A 41 -4.16 -15.24 13.06
N LEU A 42 -4.02 -14.49 14.11
CA LEU A 42 -4.50 -13.13 14.25
C LEU A 42 -3.44 -12.18 13.66
N TRP A 43 -3.75 -11.57 12.53
CA TRP A 43 -2.84 -10.71 11.78
C TRP A 43 -3.10 -9.24 12.07
N PHE A 44 -2.05 -8.47 12.24
CA PHE A 44 -2.06 -7.01 12.36
C PHE A 44 -0.76 -6.43 11.81
N THR A 45 -0.69 -5.12 11.66
CA THR A 45 0.46 -4.46 11.02
C THR A 45 1.04 -3.41 11.95
N ASP A 46 2.37 -3.35 12.08
CA ASP A 46 3.02 -2.27 12.80
C ASP A 46 3.09 -0.97 11.97
N ILE A 47 3.48 0.13 12.60
CA ILE A 47 3.60 1.45 11.94
C ILE A 47 4.54 1.40 10.73
N LEU A 48 5.55 0.53 10.74
CA LEU A 48 6.52 0.39 9.66
C LEU A 48 6.04 -0.48 8.49
N GLY A 49 4.83 -1.06 8.58
CA GLY A 49 4.26 -1.92 7.55
C GLY A 49 4.71 -3.37 7.61
N ASN A 50 5.25 -3.82 8.76
CA ASN A 50 5.55 -5.23 8.96
C ASN A 50 4.30 -5.97 9.41
N LEU A 51 3.99 -7.09 8.75
CA LEU A 51 2.94 -7.99 9.18
C LEU A 51 3.36 -8.70 10.47
N LYS A 52 2.53 -8.59 11.49
CA LYS A 52 2.68 -9.24 12.80
C LYS A 52 1.59 -10.28 13.00
N SER A 53 1.86 -11.28 13.81
CA SER A 53 0.91 -12.35 14.05
C SER A 53 1.17 -13.04 15.39
N PHE A 54 0.10 -13.45 16.04
CA PHE A 54 0.11 -14.54 17.01
C PHE A 54 -0.99 -15.54 16.65
N ALA A 55 -0.92 -16.76 17.17
CA ALA A 55 -1.86 -17.81 16.84
C ALA A 55 -2.66 -18.24 18.05
N ILE A 56 -3.94 -18.53 17.82
CA ILE A 56 -4.85 -19.11 18.82
C ILE A 56 -5.31 -20.49 18.37
N SER A 57 -5.75 -21.32 19.33
CA SER A 57 -6.41 -22.58 19.02
C SER A 57 -7.83 -22.30 18.48
N PRO A 58 -8.43 -23.19 17.66
CA PRO A 58 -9.79 -23.06 17.21
C PRO A 58 -10.83 -22.92 18.35
N ALA A 59 -10.54 -23.50 19.50
CA ALA A 59 -11.41 -23.42 20.67
C ALA A 59 -11.57 -22.00 21.24
N GLU A 60 -10.56 -21.13 21.00
CA GLU A 60 -10.59 -19.74 21.47
C GLU A 60 -11.19 -18.78 20.45
N LEU A 61 -11.50 -19.26 19.23
CA LEU A 61 -11.87 -18.38 18.12
C LEU A 61 -13.23 -17.69 18.34
N GLU A 62 -14.22 -18.40 18.88
CA GLU A 62 -15.53 -17.84 19.19
C GLU A 62 -15.39 -16.66 20.15
N ASN A 63 -14.68 -16.87 21.25
CA ASN A 63 -14.36 -15.85 22.25
C ASN A 63 -13.59 -14.66 21.62
N ALA A 64 -12.61 -14.97 20.75
CA ALA A 64 -11.82 -13.94 20.07
C ALA A 64 -12.68 -13.08 19.12
N LEU A 65 -13.68 -13.67 18.45
CA LEU A 65 -14.62 -12.95 17.58
C LEU A 65 -15.61 -12.10 18.37
N GLU A 66 -15.96 -12.49 19.61
CA GLU A 66 -16.90 -11.75 20.47
C GLU A 66 -16.19 -10.64 21.24
N ASP A 67 -15.17 -10.99 22.02
CA ASP A 67 -14.54 -10.13 23.03
C ASP A 67 -13.14 -9.64 22.63
N GLY A 68 -12.56 -10.19 21.56
CA GLY A 68 -11.16 -9.96 21.20
C GLY A 68 -10.19 -10.76 22.05
N MET A 69 -8.89 -10.66 21.68
CA MET A 69 -7.78 -11.31 22.40
C MET A 69 -6.80 -10.26 22.92
N THR A 70 -6.52 -10.29 24.22
CA THR A 70 -5.53 -9.42 24.85
C THR A 70 -4.12 -9.86 24.46
N PHE A 71 -3.27 -8.91 24.10
CA PHE A 71 -1.85 -9.15 23.81
C PHE A 71 -1.00 -7.90 24.10
N ASP A 72 0.33 -8.04 24.13
CA ASP A 72 1.26 -6.93 24.29
C ASP A 72 1.43 -6.18 22.96
N GLY A 73 0.84 -4.98 22.88
CA GLY A 73 0.89 -4.08 21.72
C GLY A 73 2.17 -3.25 21.60
N SER A 74 3.13 -3.40 22.51
CA SER A 74 4.35 -2.57 22.53
C SER A 74 5.18 -2.65 21.24
N SER A 75 5.07 -3.74 20.48
CA SER A 75 5.77 -3.94 19.21
C SER A 75 5.15 -3.19 18.02
N ILE A 76 3.92 -2.65 18.15
CA ILE A 76 3.20 -2.00 17.04
C ILE A 76 3.86 -0.66 16.66
N GLU A 77 4.43 0.03 17.62
CA GLU A 77 5.06 1.35 17.41
C GLU A 77 6.47 1.31 16.79
N GLY A 78 6.99 0.11 16.48
CA GLY A 78 8.27 -0.07 15.80
C GLY A 78 9.52 0.02 16.69
N PHE A 79 9.38 0.34 17.98
CA PHE A 79 10.44 0.28 18.98
C PHE A 79 10.08 -0.70 20.09
N SER A 80 11.07 -1.46 20.55
CA SER A 80 10.93 -2.25 21.78
C SER A 80 10.74 -1.31 22.97
N ARG A 81 9.63 -1.44 23.68
CA ARG A 81 9.37 -0.71 24.93
C ARG A 81 9.89 -1.49 26.13
N VAL A 82 10.23 -0.74 27.19
CA VAL A 82 10.54 -1.33 28.50
C VAL A 82 9.25 -1.65 29.26
N GLN A 83 8.12 -1.05 28.88
CA GLN A 83 6.82 -1.27 29.51
C GLN A 83 5.88 -1.96 28.53
N GLU A 84 5.24 -3.03 28.99
CA GLU A 84 4.15 -3.70 28.27
C GLU A 84 2.93 -2.79 28.18
N ALA A 85 2.22 -2.87 27.07
CA ALA A 85 0.98 -2.14 26.83
C ALA A 85 -0.08 -3.14 26.33
N ASP A 86 -0.92 -3.60 27.24
CA ASP A 86 -2.02 -4.51 26.91
C ASP A 86 -3.05 -3.82 25.99
N VAL A 87 -3.33 -4.49 24.89
CA VAL A 87 -4.34 -4.07 23.89
C VAL A 87 -5.17 -5.27 23.46
N LEU A 88 -6.28 -5.03 22.79
CA LEU A 88 -7.19 -6.03 22.25
C LEU A 88 -7.01 -6.18 20.74
N ALA A 89 -6.77 -7.39 20.25
CA ALA A 89 -6.90 -7.75 18.86
C ALA A 89 -8.34 -8.22 18.62
N ILE A 90 -9.14 -7.46 17.90
CA ILE A 90 -10.52 -7.80 17.51
C ILE A 90 -10.49 -8.28 16.06
N PRO A 91 -10.71 -9.58 15.81
CA PRO A 91 -10.68 -10.13 14.45
C PRO A 91 -11.81 -9.55 13.59
N ASP A 92 -11.50 -9.25 12.33
CA ASP A 92 -12.50 -8.88 11.32
C ASP A 92 -12.90 -10.15 10.55
N PRO A 93 -14.06 -10.75 10.80
CA PRO A 93 -14.45 -12.03 10.21
C PRO A 93 -14.55 -12.00 8.68
N ASN A 94 -14.73 -10.80 8.08
CA ASN A 94 -14.75 -10.66 6.63
C ASN A 94 -13.39 -10.92 5.97
N THR A 95 -12.33 -10.94 6.77
CA THR A 95 -10.97 -11.15 6.29
C THR A 95 -10.46 -12.57 6.53
N PHE A 96 -11.30 -13.47 7.06
CA PHE A 96 -10.90 -14.85 7.35
C PHE A 96 -10.55 -15.62 6.07
N GLU A 97 -9.37 -16.25 6.05
CA GLU A 97 -8.93 -17.10 4.94
C GLU A 97 -8.08 -18.29 5.42
N VAL A 98 -8.27 -19.44 4.77
CA VAL A 98 -7.43 -20.61 4.98
C VAL A 98 -6.12 -20.43 4.21
N LEU A 99 -4.98 -20.66 4.88
CA LEU A 99 -3.65 -20.48 4.27
C LEU A 99 -3.29 -21.69 3.39
N PRO A 100 -3.09 -21.49 2.06
CA PRO A 100 -2.88 -22.60 1.14
C PRO A 100 -1.48 -23.24 1.22
N TRP A 101 -0.52 -22.59 1.88
CA TRP A 101 0.86 -23.08 2.07
C TRP A 101 1.11 -23.73 3.43
N ALA A 102 0.06 -23.99 4.20
CA ALA A 102 0.20 -24.56 5.53
C ALA A 102 0.80 -25.97 5.53
N ASP A 103 1.43 -26.36 6.66
CA ASP A 103 2.05 -27.67 6.87
C ASP A 103 1.07 -28.81 6.51
N PRO A 104 1.50 -29.86 5.78
CA PRO A 104 0.70 -31.05 5.53
C PRO A 104 0.11 -31.72 6.78
N LYS A 105 0.66 -31.40 7.97
CA LYS A 105 0.22 -31.91 9.27
C LYS A 105 -0.87 -31.09 9.94
N GLY A 106 -1.24 -29.93 9.42
CA GLY A 106 -2.28 -29.10 10.01
C GLY A 106 -2.63 -27.89 9.14
N THR A 107 -3.92 -27.70 8.90
CA THR A 107 -4.43 -26.53 8.20
C THR A 107 -4.36 -25.31 9.11
N GLU A 108 -3.85 -24.20 8.61
CA GLU A 108 -3.85 -22.90 9.29
C GLU A 108 -4.79 -21.93 8.57
N ALA A 109 -5.34 -21.01 9.33
CA ALA A 109 -6.12 -19.89 8.79
C ALA A 109 -5.60 -18.58 9.34
N ARG A 110 -5.94 -17.47 8.67
CA ARG A 110 -5.64 -16.12 9.15
C ARG A 110 -6.91 -15.28 9.22
N VAL A 111 -6.88 -14.27 10.07
CA VAL A 111 -7.85 -13.18 10.11
C VAL A 111 -7.13 -11.90 10.47
N PHE A 112 -7.44 -10.79 9.76
CA PHE A 112 -6.93 -9.46 10.14
C PHE A 112 -7.68 -8.95 11.36
N CYS A 113 -6.94 -8.25 12.23
CA CYS A 113 -7.50 -7.69 13.45
C CYS A 113 -7.47 -6.16 13.41
N ASN A 114 -8.50 -5.55 13.97
CA ASN A 114 -8.47 -4.16 14.41
C ASN A 114 -7.94 -4.13 15.85
N ILE A 115 -6.99 -3.26 16.15
CA ILE A 115 -6.44 -3.16 17.50
C ILE A 115 -7.19 -2.09 18.27
N HIS A 116 -7.56 -2.41 19.51
CA HIS A 116 -8.30 -1.55 20.42
C HIS A 116 -7.59 -1.46 21.78
N ASN A 117 -7.87 -0.39 22.50
CA ASN A 117 -7.55 -0.29 23.92
C ASN A 117 -8.44 -1.23 24.73
N LEU A 118 -8.08 -1.55 25.97
CA LEU A 118 -8.87 -2.43 26.84
C LEU A 118 -10.26 -1.87 27.18
N ASP A 119 -10.49 -0.58 27.00
CA ASP A 119 -11.79 0.07 27.14
C ASP A 119 -12.67 -0.01 25.89
N GLY A 120 -12.18 -0.70 24.84
CA GLY A 120 -12.89 -0.89 23.56
C GLY A 120 -12.74 0.26 22.56
N THR A 121 -12.03 1.34 22.91
CA THR A 121 -11.73 2.42 21.97
C THR A 121 -10.66 1.98 20.95
N PRO A 122 -10.69 2.48 19.69
CA PRO A 122 -9.64 2.21 18.71
C PRO A 122 -8.25 2.57 19.26
N PHE A 123 -7.26 1.72 19.01
CA PHE A 123 -5.88 1.98 19.39
C PHE A 123 -5.21 2.92 18.37
N ASP A 124 -4.73 4.08 18.83
CA ASP A 124 -4.22 5.15 17.98
C ASP A 124 -2.97 4.77 17.17
N ALA A 125 -2.25 3.71 17.56
CA ALA A 125 -1.09 3.21 16.85
C ALA A 125 -1.41 2.14 15.78
N ASP A 126 -2.68 1.75 15.60
CA ASP A 126 -3.08 0.77 14.58
C ASP A 126 -3.21 1.42 13.19
N PRO A 127 -2.31 1.09 12.22
CA PRO A 127 -2.40 1.63 10.86
C PRO A 127 -3.73 1.29 10.15
N ARG A 128 -4.30 0.11 10.42
CA ARG A 128 -5.58 -0.31 9.82
C ARG A 128 -6.73 0.58 10.29
N GLN A 129 -6.74 0.97 11.57
CA GLN A 129 -7.71 1.91 12.11
C GLN A 129 -7.54 3.34 11.54
N VAL A 130 -6.29 3.75 11.28
CA VAL A 130 -6.02 5.04 10.61
C VAL A 130 -6.64 5.07 9.23
N LEU A 131 -6.48 4.01 8.43
CA LEU A 131 -7.12 3.95 7.11
C LEU A 131 -8.64 3.98 7.22
N LYS A 132 -9.25 3.19 8.12
CA LYS A 132 -10.71 3.21 8.35
C LYS A 132 -11.21 4.63 8.67
N ARG A 133 -10.53 5.36 9.55
CA ARG A 133 -10.89 6.74 9.90
C ARG A 133 -10.86 7.68 8.67
N ASN A 134 -9.87 7.55 7.80
CA ASN A 134 -9.78 8.35 6.58
C ASN A 134 -10.85 7.95 5.55
N LEU A 135 -11.18 6.66 5.45
CA LEU A 135 -12.29 6.18 4.61
C LEU A 135 -13.64 6.69 5.11
N ASP A 136 -13.87 6.71 6.42
CA ASP A 136 -15.08 7.30 7.03
C ASP A 136 -15.20 8.81 6.71
N ALA A 137 -14.07 9.54 6.63
CA ALA A 137 -14.08 10.92 6.19
C ALA A 137 -14.49 11.05 4.71
N ALA A 138 -14.02 10.16 3.84
CA ALA A 138 -14.45 10.12 2.44
C ALA A 138 -15.94 9.80 2.30
N VAL A 139 -16.44 8.84 3.09
CA VAL A 139 -17.88 8.46 3.11
C VAL A 139 -18.75 9.65 3.55
N LYS A 140 -18.32 10.47 4.51
CA LYS A 140 -19.04 11.70 4.91
C LYS A 140 -19.14 12.72 3.77
N LEU A 141 -18.19 12.72 2.84
CA LEU A 141 -18.22 13.52 1.60
C LEU A 141 -18.98 12.83 0.45
N GLY A 142 -19.50 11.63 0.70
CA GLY A 142 -20.26 10.82 -0.26
C GLY A 142 -19.40 10.01 -1.22
N TYR A 143 -18.13 9.73 -0.87
CA TYR A 143 -17.21 8.97 -1.72
C TYR A 143 -16.82 7.63 -1.10
N ALA A 144 -16.72 6.60 -1.96
CA ALA A 144 -16.00 5.36 -1.70
C ALA A 144 -14.67 5.38 -2.48
N PHE A 145 -13.57 4.95 -1.85
CA PHE A 145 -12.25 4.96 -2.43
C PHE A 145 -11.83 3.56 -2.88
N TYR A 146 -11.49 3.42 -4.16
CA TYR A 146 -11.07 2.18 -4.80
C TYR A 146 -9.64 2.28 -5.32
N ILE A 147 -8.89 1.17 -5.19
CA ILE A 147 -7.48 1.09 -5.56
C ILE A 147 -7.23 -0.22 -6.31
N ALA A 148 -6.40 -0.16 -7.35
CA ALA A 148 -5.75 -1.30 -7.99
C ALA A 148 -4.24 -1.03 -8.03
N PRO A 149 -3.40 -1.83 -7.38
CA PRO A 149 -1.96 -1.67 -7.44
C PRO A 149 -1.33 -2.55 -8.52
N ASP A 150 -0.33 -2.01 -9.20
CA ASP A 150 0.66 -2.72 -9.98
C ASP A 150 1.88 -2.89 -9.06
N ILE A 151 2.24 -4.15 -8.70
CA ILE A 151 3.22 -4.40 -7.64
C ILE A 151 4.45 -5.09 -8.20
N GLU A 152 5.56 -4.36 -8.25
CA GLU A 152 6.84 -4.85 -8.70
C GLU A 152 7.68 -5.43 -7.55
N TYR A 153 8.47 -6.46 -7.87
CA TYR A 153 9.37 -7.11 -6.91
C TYR A 153 10.46 -7.91 -7.63
N PHE A 154 11.48 -8.34 -6.88
CA PHE A 154 12.58 -9.13 -7.41
C PHE A 154 12.63 -10.53 -6.81
N TYR A 155 13.07 -11.50 -7.64
CA TYR A 155 13.51 -12.80 -7.20
C TYR A 155 15.04 -12.91 -7.29
N PHE A 156 15.66 -13.43 -6.23
CA PHE A 156 17.11 -13.68 -6.17
C PHE A 156 17.41 -15.09 -5.71
N ALA A 157 18.63 -15.57 -6.00
CA ALA A 157 19.18 -16.70 -5.28
C ALA A 157 19.19 -16.40 -3.76
N PRO A 158 19.11 -17.43 -2.89
CA PRO A 158 19.13 -17.22 -1.45
C PRO A 158 20.34 -16.37 -1.02
N PRO A 159 20.11 -15.25 -0.32
CA PRO A 159 21.16 -14.28 -0.01
C PRO A 159 22.22 -14.90 0.93
N GLN A 160 23.48 -14.72 0.59
CA GLN A 160 24.60 -15.07 1.47
C GLN A 160 25.16 -13.81 2.13
N LYS A 161 25.63 -13.93 3.37
CA LYS A 161 26.12 -12.80 4.12
C LYS A 161 27.36 -12.16 3.44
N GLY A 162 27.22 -10.90 3.03
CA GLY A 162 28.30 -10.11 2.40
C GLY A 162 28.37 -10.25 0.89
N GLU A 163 27.51 -11.04 0.27
CA GLU A 163 27.39 -11.12 -1.18
C GLU A 163 26.34 -10.14 -1.73
N LEU A 164 26.50 -9.75 -2.98
CA LEU A 164 25.51 -8.96 -3.70
C LEU A 164 24.33 -9.86 -4.12
N PRO A 165 23.12 -9.32 -4.25
CA PRO A 165 21.98 -10.07 -4.77
C PRO A 165 22.31 -10.69 -6.13
N GLN A 166 21.98 -11.98 -6.30
CA GLN A 166 22.21 -12.71 -7.55
C GLN A 166 20.90 -12.91 -8.30
N PRO A 167 20.69 -12.22 -9.45
CA PRO A 167 19.53 -12.42 -10.29
C PRO A 167 19.37 -13.89 -10.73
N LEU A 168 18.15 -14.33 -10.94
CA LEU A 168 17.84 -15.69 -11.42
C LEU A 168 17.80 -15.76 -12.95
N ASP A 169 17.64 -14.61 -13.62
CA ASP A 169 17.54 -14.50 -15.07
C ASP A 169 18.10 -13.15 -15.57
N GLU A 170 18.19 -13.04 -16.90
CA GLU A 170 18.61 -11.86 -17.65
C GLU A 170 17.45 -11.29 -18.50
N GLY A 171 16.20 -11.65 -18.15
CA GLY A 171 15.01 -11.22 -18.87
C GLY A 171 14.78 -9.71 -18.79
N GLY A 172 13.95 -9.20 -19.69
CA GLY A 172 13.50 -7.81 -19.76
C GLY A 172 11.99 -7.72 -19.97
N PHE A 173 11.52 -6.51 -20.24
CA PHE A 173 10.09 -6.17 -20.29
C PHE A 173 9.29 -7.08 -21.24
N PHE A 174 8.28 -7.79 -20.69
CA PHE A 174 7.42 -8.74 -21.36
C PHE A 174 8.13 -9.99 -21.92
N ASP A 175 9.38 -10.26 -21.55
CA ASP A 175 10.05 -11.47 -22.02
C ASP A 175 9.33 -12.74 -21.56
N LEU A 176 9.11 -13.65 -22.51
CA LEU A 176 8.59 -14.98 -22.25
C LEU A 176 9.77 -15.95 -22.08
N THR A 177 10.33 -15.96 -20.89
CA THR A 177 11.41 -16.89 -20.55
C THR A 177 10.84 -18.28 -20.26
N THR A 178 11.40 -19.31 -20.89
CA THR A 178 10.93 -20.69 -20.73
C THR A 178 11.85 -21.55 -19.88
N SER A 179 13.04 -21.07 -19.60
CA SER A 179 14.10 -21.79 -18.89
C SER A 179 14.27 -21.37 -17.43
N ASP A 180 13.61 -20.29 -17.01
CA ASP A 180 13.72 -19.79 -15.65
C ASP A 180 12.61 -20.32 -14.73
N ILE A 181 12.91 -20.38 -13.45
CA ILE A 181 11.96 -20.76 -12.39
C ILE A 181 10.93 -19.65 -12.13
N ALA A 182 11.24 -18.39 -12.44
CA ALA A 182 10.46 -17.22 -12.05
C ALA A 182 9.05 -17.21 -12.67
N THR A 183 8.91 -17.65 -13.93
CA THR A 183 7.59 -17.83 -14.58
C THR A 183 6.73 -18.84 -13.82
N SER A 184 7.31 -19.91 -13.31
CA SER A 184 6.60 -20.92 -12.52
C SER A 184 6.19 -20.38 -11.16
N LEU A 185 7.08 -19.61 -10.51
CA LEU A 185 6.80 -18.94 -9.22
C LEU A 185 5.65 -17.94 -9.36
N ARG A 186 5.63 -17.10 -10.41
CA ARG A 186 4.51 -16.20 -10.69
C ARG A 186 3.17 -16.93 -10.83
N LYS A 187 3.14 -18.01 -11.63
CA LYS A 187 1.94 -18.84 -11.82
C LYS A 187 1.44 -19.45 -10.51
N GLU A 188 2.34 -19.94 -9.69
CA GLU A 188 2.00 -20.51 -8.39
C GLU A 188 1.50 -19.43 -7.42
N THR A 189 2.16 -18.27 -7.39
CA THR A 189 1.72 -17.11 -6.61
C THR A 189 0.31 -16.66 -7.02
N ILE A 190 0.02 -16.55 -8.31
CA ILE A 190 -1.32 -16.18 -8.80
C ILE A 190 -2.37 -17.18 -8.32
N ARG A 191 -2.14 -18.49 -8.46
CA ARG A 191 -3.07 -19.52 -7.98
C ARG A 191 -3.29 -19.44 -6.47
N THR A 192 -2.23 -19.17 -5.72
CA THR A 192 -2.26 -18.96 -4.27
C THR A 192 -3.15 -17.78 -3.90
N LEU A 193 -2.94 -16.63 -4.55
CA LEU A 193 -3.73 -15.41 -4.34
C LEU A 193 -5.21 -15.61 -4.72
N GLU A 194 -5.48 -16.21 -5.87
CA GLU A 194 -6.85 -16.50 -6.32
C GLU A 194 -7.57 -17.46 -5.37
N THR A 195 -6.85 -18.45 -4.82
CA THR A 195 -7.41 -19.37 -3.81
C THR A 195 -7.78 -18.63 -2.52
N MET A 196 -7.09 -17.54 -2.21
CA MET A 196 -7.36 -16.65 -1.07
C MET A 196 -8.30 -15.49 -1.42
N GLY A 197 -9.05 -15.57 -2.53
CA GLY A 197 -10.00 -14.54 -2.92
C GLY A 197 -9.38 -13.23 -3.40
N ILE A 198 -8.07 -13.18 -3.69
CA ILE A 198 -7.36 -12.01 -4.20
C ILE A 198 -7.20 -12.13 -5.72
N PRO A 199 -8.06 -11.49 -6.53
CA PRO A 199 -8.03 -11.63 -7.97
C PRO A 199 -6.87 -10.85 -8.59
N VAL A 200 -6.16 -11.50 -9.52
CA VAL A 200 -5.07 -10.93 -10.31
C VAL A 200 -5.61 -10.45 -11.66
N GLU A 201 -5.08 -9.34 -12.18
CA GLU A 201 -5.41 -8.80 -13.51
C GLU A 201 -4.33 -9.12 -14.53
N TYR A 202 -3.05 -8.82 -14.22
CA TYR A 202 -1.90 -9.05 -15.10
C TYR A 202 -0.72 -9.64 -14.31
N SER A 203 0.22 -10.25 -15.05
CA SER A 203 1.50 -10.70 -14.51
C SER A 203 2.50 -10.86 -15.65
N PHE A 204 3.66 -10.22 -15.53
CA PHE A 204 4.70 -10.25 -16.56
C PHE A 204 6.10 -10.10 -15.94
N HIS A 205 7.13 -10.28 -16.79
CA HIS A 205 8.51 -9.94 -16.47
C HIS A 205 8.72 -8.45 -16.66
N GLU A 206 9.27 -7.78 -15.65
CA GLU A 206 9.61 -6.37 -15.70
C GLU A 206 10.97 -6.12 -16.41
N ASP A 207 11.37 -4.85 -16.49
CA ASP A 207 12.48 -4.40 -17.32
C ASP A 207 13.87 -4.81 -16.77
N ALA A 208 14.01 -4.88 -15.44
CA ALA A 208 15.28 -5.29 -14.84
C ALA A 208 15.40 -6.82 -14.73
N PRO A 209 16.63 -7.39 -14.82
CA PRO A 209 16.87 -8.80 -14.57
C PRO A 209 16.25 -9.28 -13.26
N SER A 210 15.50 -10.40 -13.34
CA SER A 210 14.77 -10.97 -12.19
C SER A 210 13.71 -10.07 -11.56
N GLN A 211 13.26 -9.05 -12.26
CA GLN A 211 12.16 -8.18 -11.82
C GLN A 211 10.83 -8.68 -12.41
N HIS A 212 9.81 -8.70 -11.58
CA HIS A 212 8.48 -9.21 -11.92
C HIS A 212 7.40 -8.28 -11.40
N GLU A 213 6.26 -8.28 -12.09
CA GLU A 213 5.06 -7.53 -11.70
C GLU A 213 3.83 -8.43 -11.67
N ILE A 214 2.99 -8.16 -10.69
CA ILE A 214 1.64 -8.71 -10.58
C ILE A 214 0.69 -7.59 -10.20
N ASP A 215 -0.33 -7.39 -11.05
CA ASP A 215 -1.35 -6.36 -10.87
C ASP A 215 -2.58 -6.97 -10.23
N LEU A 216 -3.06 -6.36 -9.16
CA LEU A 216 -4.26 -6.82 -8.48
C LEU A 216 -5.48 -6.05 -9.01
N ARG A 217 -6.61 -6.78 -9.14
CA ARG A 217 -7.88 -6.18 -9.54
C ARG A 217 -8.36 -5.19 -8.48
N HIS A 218 -8.93 -4.07 -8.93
CA HIS A 218 -9.42 -3.01 -8.04
C HIS A 218 -10.48 -3.51 -7.05
N THR A 219 -10.35 -3.03 -5.83
CA THR A 219 -11.35 -3.19 -4.76
C THR A 219 -11.33 -1.96 -3.85
N ASP A 220 -12.19 -1.92 -2.83
CA ASP A 220 -12.14 -0.88 -1.82
C ASP A 220 -10.76 -0.83 -1.13
N ALA A 221 -10.39 0.34 -0.65
CA ALA A 221 -9.02 0.58 -0.19
C ALA A 221 -8.64 -0.22 1.08
N LEU A 222 -9.58 -0.56 1.97
CA LEU A 222 -9.26 -1.36 3.15
C LEU A 222 -8.96 -2.80 2.77
N THR A 223 -9.84 -3.42 1.96
CA THR A 223 -9.63 -4.75 1.41
C THR A 223 -8.35 -4.82 0.59
N MET A 224 -8.03 -3.76 -0.18
CA MET A 224 -6.79 -3.72 -0.96
C MET A 224 -5.55 -3.64 -0.06
N ALA A 225 -5.57 -2.87 1.02
CA ALA A 225 -4.45 -2.80 1.96
C ALA A 225 -4.19 -4.17 2.62
N ASP A 226 -5.24 -4.86 3.08
CA ASP A 226 -5.17 -6.24 3.59
C ASP A 226 -4.63 -7.21 2.52
N SER A 227 -5.07 -7.05 1.26
CA SER A 227 -4.63 -7.86 0.12
C SER A 227 -3.15 -7.67 -0.19
N ILE A 228 -2.62 -6.44 -0.14
CA ILE A 228 -1.19 -6.15 -0.35
C ILE A 228 -0.34 -6.80 0.75
N MET A 229 -0.78 -6.77 2.02
CA MET A 229 -0.06 -7.44 3.10
C MET A 229 -0.03 -8.96 2.89
N THR A 230 -1.16 -9.54 2.45
CA THR A 230 -1.27 -10.96 2.09
C THR A 230 -0.41 -11.30 0.87
N PHE A 231 -0.45 -10.47 -0.18
CA PHE A 231 0.35 -10.61 -1.40
C PHE A 231 1.85 -10.69 -1.11
N ARG A 232 2.37 -9.76 -0.30
CA ARG A 232 3.80 -9.76 0.07
C ARG A 232 4.22 -11.05 0.78
N LEU A 233 3.35 -11.59 1.62
CA LEU A 233 3.62 -12.86 2.29
C LEU A 233 3.54 -14.02 1.30
N ALA A 234 2.48 -14.10 0.47
CA ALA A 234 2.29 -15.17 -0.51
C ALA A 234 3.47 -15.27 -1.49
N VAL A 235 3.93 -14.14 -2.04
CA VAL A 235 5.12 -14.11 -2.93
C VAL A 235 6.36 -14.69 -2.23
N ARG A 236 6.58 -14.32 -0.96
CA ARG A 236 7.75 -14.81 -0.19
C ARG A 236 7.62 -16.29 0.18
N GLU A 237 6.43 -16.75 0.56
CA GLU A 237 6.19 -18.16 0.91
C GLU A 237 6.37 -19.07 -0.32
N VAL A 238 5.78 -18.69 -1.47
CA VAL A 238 5.97 -19.42 -2.72
C VAL A 238 7.44 -19.46 -3.12
N ALA A 239 8.15 -18.33 -3.05
CA ALA A 239 9.58 -18.29 -3.35
C ALA A 239 10.40 -19.19 -2.41
N ALA A 240 10.12 -19.15 -1.10
CA ALA A 240 10.82 -19.93 -0.10
C ALA A 240 10.63 -21.45 -0.30
N MET A 241 9.45 -21.91 -0.70
CA MET A 241 9.19 -23.32 -1.04
C MET A 241 10.10 -23.84 -2.18
N HIS A 242 10.57 -22.94 -3.04
CA HIS A 242 11.46 -23.25 -4.17
C HIS A 242 12.92 -22.81 -3.93
N ASN A 243 13.30 -22.51 -2.68
CA ASN A 243 14.64 -22.05 -2.34
C ASN A 243 15.05 -20.78 -3.13
N VAL A 244 14.13 -19.84 -3.29
CA VAL A 244 14.30 -18.52 -3.92
C VAL A 244 13.99 -17.43 -2.89
N HIS A 245 14.69 -16.30 -2.99
CA HIS A 245 14.45 -15.13 -2.16
C HIS A 245 13.66 -14.07 -2.92
N ALA A 246 12.46 -13.77 -2.46
CA ALA A 246 11.65 -12.66 -2.98
C ALA A 246 11.84 -11.40 -2.14
N THR A 247 12.01 -10.25 -2.78
CA THR A 247 12.16 -8.97 -2.09
C THR A 247 11.32 -7.86 -2.72
N PHE A 248 10.74 -7.04 -1.85
CA PHE A 248 10.03 -5.80 -2.17
C PHE A 248 10.90 -4.56 -1.91
N MET A 249 12.21 -4.73 -1.86
CA MET A 249 13.16 -3.62 -1.73
C MET A 249 13.06 -2.70 -2.95
N PRO A 250 12.88 -1.38 -2.76
CA PRO A 250 12.65 -0.45 -3.88
C PRO A 250 13.78 -0.39 -4.90
N LYS A 251 15.04 -0.57 -4.48
CA LYS A 251 16.21 -0.56 -5.36
C LYS A 251 17.25 -1.58 -4.91
N PRO A 252 17.08 -2.88 -5.22
CA PRO A 252 18.01 -3.91 -4.79
C PRO A 252 19.26 -4.02 -5.66
N LEU A 253 19.20 -3.59 -6.92
CA LEU A 253 20.31 -3.63 -7.89
C LEU A 253 20.73 -2.22 -8.33
N GLU A 254 22.02 -2.02 -8.51
CA GLU A 254 22.58 -0.79 -9.07
C GLU A 254 22.50 -0.80 -10.61
N GLY A 255 22.24 0.35 -11.22
CA GLY A 255 22.32 0.52 -12.69
C GLY A 255 21.09 0.01 -13.48
N VAL A 256 20.06 -0.54 -12.83
CA VAL A 256 18.82 -1.01 -13.46
C VAL A 256 17.60 -0.37 -12.79
N GLN A 257 16.39 -0.59 -13.30
CA GLN A 257 15.14 -0.09 -12.70
C GLN A 257 14.96 -0.63 -11.28
N GLY A 258 14.23 0.12 -10.46
CA GLY A 258 13.79 -0.32 -9.14
C GLY A 258 12.32 -0.67 -9.13
N SER A 259 11.83 -1.25 -8.04
CA SER A 259 10.44 -1.66 -7.88
C SER A 259 9.53 -0.52 -7.45
N GLY A 260 8.49 -0.26 -8.24
CA GLY A 260 7.36 0.59 -7.91
C GLY A 260 6.17 -0.19 -7.36
N MET A 261 5.25 0.54 -6.78
CA MET A 261 3.88 0.11 -6.53
C MET A 261 2.96 1.22 -7.05
N HIS A 262 2.69 1.17 -8.35
CA HIS A 262 1.83 2.15 -8.98
C HIS A 262 0.39 1.95 -8.52
N LEU A 263 -0.29 3.01 -8.16
CA LEU A 263 -1.64 2.94 -7.62
C LEU A 263 -2.64 3.55 -8.58
N HIS A 264 -3.49 2.71 -9.15
CA HIS A 264 -4.66 3.13 -9.90
C HIS A 264 -5.78 3.50 -8.93
N LEU A 265 -6.18 4.76 -8.92
CA LEU A 265 -7.08 5.37 -7.96
C LEU A 265 -8.38 5.81 -8.62
N SER A 266 -9.51 5.57 -7.96
CA SER A 266 -10.81 6.11 -8.35
C SER A 266 -11.70 6.37 -7.13
N LEU A 267 -12.61 7.33 -7.25
CA LEU A 267 -13.66 7.60 -6.29
C LEU A 267 -15.01 7.22 -6.89
N PHE A 268 -15.89 6.65 -6.08
CA PHE A 268 -17.26 6.32 -6.47
C PHE A 268 -18.28 7.05 -5.60
N LYS A 269 -19.42 7.42 -6.20
CA LYS A 269 -20.64 7.88 -5.51
C LYS A 269 -21.74 6.85 -5.76
N GLY A 270 -22.01 6.01 -4.78
CA GLY A 270 -22.83 4.83 -5.03
C GLY A 270 -22.17 3.93 -6.08
N GLU A 271 -22.88 3.66 -7.19
CA GLU A 271 -22.38 2.86 -8.30
C GLU A 271 -21.65 3.68 -9.39
N ASP A 272 -21.70 5.01 -9.31
CA ASP A 272 -21.16 5.89 -10.34
C ASP A 272 -19.69 6.23 -10.08
N ASN A 273 -18.84 6.13 -11.12
CA ASN A 273 -17.46 6.57 -11.06
C ASN A 273 -17.38 8.10 -11.05
N ALA A 274 -17.04 8.68 -9.89
CA ALA A 274 -16.98 10.12 -9.69
C ALA A 274 -15.86 10.82 -10.47
N PHE A 275 -14.92 10.06 -11.05
CA PHE A 275 -13.83 10.60 -11.87
C PHE A 275 -14.22 10.80 -13.34
N TYR A 276 -15.34 10.20 -13.79
CA TYR A 276 -15.76 10.24 -15.18
C TYR A 276 -16.59 11.49 -15.52
N ASP A 277 -16.29 12.10 -16.67
CA ASP A 277 -17.12 13.11 -17.34
C ASP A 277 -17.02 12.94 -18.86
N GLU A 278 -18.10 12.52 -19.50
CA GLU A 278 -18.18 12.33 -20.96
C GLU A 278 -17.86 13.59 -21.78
N LYS A 279 -18.10 14.78 -21.22
CA LYS A 279 -17.92 16.06 -21.89
C LYS A 279 -16.49 16.58 -21.84
N ASP A 280 -15.67 16.05 -21.00
CA ASP A 280 -14.27 16.45 -20.87
C ASP A 280 -13.39 15.78 -21.94
N ALA A 281 -12.41 16.49 -22.45
CA ALA A 281 -11.49 15.97 -23.48
C ALA A 281 -10.71 14.73 -23.06
N TYR A 282 -10.52 14.54 -21.74
CA TYR A 282 -9.82 13.41 -21.13
C TYR A 282 -10.75 12.48 -20.35
N ASN A 283 -12.08 12.73 -20.45
CA ASN A 283 -13.12 12.09 -19.66
C ASN A 283 -12.93 12.26 -18.14
N LEU A 284 -12.25 13.31 -17.70
CA LEU A 284 -11.99 13.62 -16.30
C LEU A 284 -12.99 14.63 -15.75
N SER A 285 -13.72 14.23 -14.72
CA SER A 285 -14.63 15.12 -14.02
C SER A 285 -13.90 16.24 -13.26
N PRO A 286 -14.59 17.32 -12.87
CA PRO A 286 -14.03 18.31 -11.94
C PRO A 286 -13.52 17.67 -10.64
N THR A 287 -14.19 16.63 -10.14
CA THR A 287 -13.78 15.87 -8.96
C THR A 287 -12.41 15.21 -9.19
N ALA A 288 -12.21 14.52 -10.31
CA ALA A 288 -10.93 13.91 -10.66
C ALA A 288 -9.81 14.95 -10.75
N LYS A 289 -10.07 16.07 -11.43
CA LYS A 289 -9.09 17.16 -11.61
C LYS A 289 -8.69 17.79 -10.27
N SER A 290 -9.65 18.04 -9.38
CA SER A 290 -9.35 18.59 -8.05
C SER A 290 -8.63 17.56 -7.16
N PHE A 291 -8.96 16.27 -7.25
CA PHE A 291 -8.26 15.20 -6.56
C PHE A 291 -6.80 15.12 -7.01
N MET A 292 -6.53 15.11 -8.32
CA MET A 292 -5.19 15.15 -8.90
C MET A 292 -4.40 16.38 -8.44
N ALA A 293 -5.04 17.55 -8.45
CA ALA A 293 -4.42 18.79 -8.00
C ALA A 293 -4.04 18.73 -6.52
N GLY A 294 -4.86 18.07 -5.69
CA GLY A 294 -4.56 17.78 -4.29
C GLY A 294 -3.33 16.90 -4.14
N LEU A 295 -3.26 15.80 -4.89
CA LEU A 295 -2.10 14.90 -4.89
C LEU A 295 -0.82 15.62 -5.31
N LEU A 296 -0.85 16.42 -6.39
CA LEU A 296 0.32 17.17 -6.85
C LEU A 296 0.78 18.20 -5.81
N ARG A 297 -0.16 18.95 -5.23
CA ARG A 297 0.16 19.99 -4.24
C ARG A 297 0.79 19.45 -2.97
N HIS A 298 0.34 18.29 -2.52
CA HIS A 298 0.81 17.64 -1.28
C HIS A 298 1.81 16.51 -1.52
N ALA A 299 2.28 16.32 -2.77
CA ALA A 299 3.16 15.22 -3.15
C ALA A 299 4.41 15.14 -2.26
N ALA A 300 5.12 16.26 -2.08
CA ALA A 300 6.33 16.30 -1.25
C ALA A 300 6.04 16.00 0.24
N GLU A 301 4.87 16.41 0.75
CA GLU A 301 4.47 16.19 2.13
C GLU A 301 4.22 14.71 2.44
N ILE A 302 3.60 13.97 1.48
CA ILE A 302 3.25 12.56 1.66
C ILE A 302 4.37 11.60 1.28
N THR A 303 5.45 12.07 0.62
CA THR A 303 6.52 11.21 0.10
C THR A 303 7.20 10.38 1.19
N ALA A 304 7.43 10.91 2.40
CA ALA A 304 8.03 10.14 3.48
C ALA A 304 7.21 8.90 3.87
N VAL A 305 5.89 8.93 3.64
CA VAL A 305 4.97 7.81 3.93
C VAL A 305 4.87 6.86 2.75
N THR A 306 4.79 7.37 1.52
CA THR A 306 4.68 6.55 0.31
C THR A 306 6.01 5.93 -0.14
N ASN A 307 7.15 6.49 0.34
CA ASN A 307 8.52 6.09 0.04
C ASN A 307 9.35 6.11 1.34
N GLN A 308 9.05 5.15 2.22
CA GLN A 308 9.37 5.26 3.64
C GLN A 308 10.80 4.81 4.02
N THR A 309 11.62 4.33 3.08
CA THR A 309 12.96 3.80 3.40
C THR A 309 14.07 4.66 2.78
N VAL A 310 15.27 4.62 3.34
CA VAL A 310 16.45 5.26 2.69
C VAL A 310 16.68 4.71 1.27
N ASN A 311 16.31 3.47 1.03
CA ASN A 311 16.45 2.82 -0.26
C ASN A 311 15.41 3.31 -1.29
N SER A 312 14.24 3.79 -0.87
CA SER A 312 13.21 4.39 -1.73
C SER A 312 13.76 5.52 -2.60
N TYR A 313 14.64 6.34 -2.05
CA TYR A 313 15.25 7.49 -2.74
C TYR A 313 16.39 7.10 -3.69
N LYS A 314 16.81 5.83 -3.71
CA LYS A 314 17.66 5.25 -4.73
C LYS A 314 16.88 4.80 -5.97
N ARG A 315 15.56 4.57 -5.82
CA ARG A 315 14.63 4.36 -6.93
C ARG A 315 14.18 5.70 -7.53
N LEU A 316 13.83 6.70 -6.71
CA LEU A 316 13.35 8.01 -7.16
C LEU A 316 14.48 8.89 -7.71
N VAL A 317 15.14 8.41 -8.77
CA VAL A 317 16.22 9.10 -9.48
C VAL A 317 15.91 9.14 -10.98
N PRO A 318 16.36 10.19 -11.71
CA PRO A 318 16.13 10.29 -13.16
C PRO A 318 16.73 9.12 -13.93
N GLY A 319 16.05 8.69 -15.01
CA GLY A 319 16.58 7.69 -15.96
C GLY A 319 16.24 6.23 -15.66
N PHE A 320 15.44 5.95 -14.62
CA PHE A 320 15.06 4.60 -14.21
C PHE A 320 13.54 4.44 -14.06
N GLU A 321 12.76 5.05 -14.94
CA GLU A 321 11.29 4.98 -15.02
C GLU A 321 10.51 5.36 -13.73
N ALA A 322 11.19 5.92 -12.73
CA ALA A 322 10.55 6.42 -11.52
C ALA A 322 10.26 7.93 -11.64
N PRO A 323 9.11 8.41 -11.16
CA PRO A 323 8.78 9.82 -11.19
C PRO A 323 9.65 10.59 -10.19
N VAL A 324 10.27 11.68 -10.65
CA VAL A 324 11.02 12.60 -9.79
C VAL A 324 10.43 14.01 -9.79
N HIS A 325 9.56 14.33 -10.78
CA HIS A 325 8.95 15.63 -10.97
C HIS A 325 7.47 15.61 -10.58
N ILE A 326 7.02 16.62 -9.88
CA ILE A 326 5.62 16.78 -9.47
C ILE A 326 4.81 17.32 -10.65
N SER A 327 4.34 16.42 -11.48
CA SER A 327 3.61 16.71 -12.71
C SER A 327 2.61 15.61 -13.05
N TRP A 328 1.75 15.86 -14.03
CA TRP A 328 0.85 14.84 -14.56
C TRP A 328 0.87 14.85 -16.10
N ALA A 329 0.61 13.68 -16.66
CA ALA A 329 0.49 13.52 -18.12
C ALA A 329 -0.33 12.27 -18.48
N ARG A 330 -0.77 12.18 -19.74
CA ARG A 330 -1.42 10.98 -20.29
C ARG A 330 -0.44 9.97 -20.83
N ASN A 331 0.55 10.43 -21.57
CA ASN A 331 1.46 9.56 -22.33
C ASN A 331 2.91 9.62 -21.85
N ASN A 332 3.21 10.42 -20.84
CA ASN A 332 4.56 10.60 -20.34
C ASN A 332 4.79 9.80 -19.05
N ARG A 333 5.66 8.79 -19.09
CA ARG A 333 6.03 7.97 -17.92
C ARG A 333 6.87 8.72 -16.88
N SER A 334 7.41 9.90 -17.20
CA SER A 334 8.17 10.73 -16.24
C SER A 334 7.26 11.50 -15.26
N GLY A 335 5.96 11.58 -15.52
CA GLY A 335 4.99 12.24 -14.67
C GLY A 335 4.68 11.47 -13.39
N LEU A 336 4.46 12.20 -12.28
CA LEU A 336 4.04 11.63 -11.00
C LEU A 336 2.64 11.01 -11.08
N ILE A 337 1.73 11.65 -11.83
CA ILE A 337 0.39 11.13 -12.11
C ILE A 337 0.25 10.87 -13.59
N ARG A 338 -0.09 9.64 -13.95
CA ARG A 338 -0.50 9.28 -15.31
C ARG A 338 -2.03 9.13 -15.36
N VAL A 339 -2.62 9.57 -16.46
CA VAL A 339 -4.04 9.36 -16.72
C VAL A 339 -4.19 8.32 -17.83
N PRO A 340 -4.46 7.05 -17.50
CA PRO A 340 -4.66 6.00 -18.49
C PRO A 340 -5.87 6.31 -19.37
N VAL A 341 -5.76 6.03 -20.67
CA VAL A 341 -6.87 6.19 -21.61
C VAL A 341 -7.83 5.00 -21.45
N PRO A 342 -9.07 5.20 -20.97
CA PRO A 342 -10.01 4.11 -20.86
C PRO A 342 -10.45 3.60 -22.23
N LYS A 343 -10.84 2.33 -22.32
CA LYS A 343 -11.49 1.82 -23.53
C LYS A 343 -12.76 2.63 -23.80
N LYS A 344 -12.99 2.98 -25.07
CA LYS A 344 -14.14 3.80 -25.49
C LYS A 344 -15.46 3.24 -24.91
N GLY A 345 -16.22 4.09 -24.23
CA GLY A 345 -17.51 3.74 -23.62
C GLY A 345 -17.43 3.06 -22.25
N ASN A 346 -16.25 2.92 -21.67
CA ASN A 346 -16.09 2.34 -20.33
C ASN A 346 -15.84 3.43 -19.26
N ALA A 347 -16.93 4.11 -18.85
CA ALA A 347 -16.90 5.11 -17.79
C ALA A 347 -16.36 4.58 -16.46
N MET A 348 -16.68 3.32 -16.14
CA MET A 348 -16.26 2.65 -14.91
C MET A 348 -14.75 2.46 -14.79
N ALA A 349 -14.02 2.43 -15.92
CA ALA A 349 -12.57 2.27 -15.95
C ALA A 349 -11.80 3.59 -15.83
N THR A 350 -12.48 4.73 -15.65
CA THR A 350 -11.82 6.04 -15.48
C THR A 350 -11.09 6.07 -14.15
N ARG A 351 -9.78 6.27 -14.23
CA ARG A 351 -8.87 6.24 -13.07
C ARG A 351 -7.67 7.13 -13.32
N ILE A 352 -6.95 7.44 -12.28
CA ILE A 352 -5.62 8.03 -12.33
C ILE A 352 -4.61 7.04 -11.77
N GLU A 353 -3.37 7.10 -12.20
CA GLU A 353 -2.27 6.29 -11.71
C GLU A 353 -1.27 7.18 -10.98
N TYR A 354 -1.10 6.95 -9.68
CA TYR A 354 -0.12 7.62 -8.84
C TYR A 354 1.14 6.76 -8.73
N ARG A 355 2.27 7.23 -9.27
CA ARG A 355 3.41 6.38 -9.64
C ARG A 355 4.58 6.39 -8.64
N SER A 356 4.62 7.34 -7.68
CA SER A 356 5.76 7.41 -6.75
C SER A 356 5.84 6.30 -5.71
N PRO A 357 4.74 5.75 -5.15
CA PRO A 357 4.84 4.76 -4.10
C PRO A 357 5.70 3.56 -4.50
N ASP A 358 6.35 2.95 -3.52
CA ASP A 358 7.09 1.71 -3.69
C ASP A 358 6.52 0.57 -2.83
N PRO A 359 6.82 -0.70 -3.17
CA PRO A 359 6.20 -1.84 -2.52
C PRO A 359 6.70 -2.10 -1.09
N ALA A 360 7.63 -1.29 -0.54
CA ALA A 360 8.07 -1.38 0.85
C ALA A 360 7.21 -0.54 1.81
N THR A 361 6.34 0.34 1.28
CA THR A 361 5.52 1.23 2.11
C THR A 361 4.47 0.47 2.94
N ASN A 362 4.03 1.06 4.06
CA ASN A 362 2.85 0.61 4.79
C ASN A 362 1.59 0.99 3.98
N PRO A 363 0.83 0.03 3.41
CA PRO A 363 -0.29 0.35 2.52
C PRO A 363 -1.41 1.12 3.24
N TYR A 364 -1.67 0.83 4.50
CA TYR A 364 -2.71 1.53 5.27
C TYR A 364 -2.38 3.01 5.43
N LEU A 365 -1.13 3.33 5.79
CA LEU A 365 -0.69 4.72 5.97
C LEU A 365 -0.55 5.44 4.63
N ALA A 366 -0.01 4.77 3.61
CA ALA A 366 0.12 5.33 2.26
C ALA A 366 -1.26 5.71 1.68
N PHE A 367 -2.24 4.80 1.76
CA PHE A 367 -3.59 5.05 1.28
C PHE A 367 -4.28 6.18 2.05
N SER A 368 -4.02 6.29 3.36
CA SER A 368 -4.55 7.35 4.21
C SER A 368 -4.07 8.72 3.77
N VAL A 369 -2.76 8.91 3.57
CA VAL A 369 -2.22 10.22 3.17
C VAL A 369 -2.55 10.57 1.72
N ILE A 370 -2.61 9.59 0.81
CA ILE A 370 -3.03 9.76 -0.59
C ILE A 370 -4.50 10.23 -0.64
N LEU A 371 -5.39 9.53 0.08
CA LEU A 371 -6.80 9.90 0.16
C LEU A 371 -6.98 11.30 0.74
N ALA A 372 -6.30 11.60 1.85
CA ALA A 372 -6.36 12.91 2.50
C ALA A 372 -5.90 14.04 1.57
N ALA A 373 -4.81 13.84 0.81
CA ALA A 373 -4.32 14.81 -0.16
C ALA A 373 -5.33 15.06 -1.29
N GLY A 374 -5.89 13.99 -1.85
CA GLY A 374 -6.90 14.08 -2.91
C GLY A 374 -8.20 14.74 -2.44
N LEU A 375 -8.73 14.36 -1.27
CA LEU A 375 -9.93 14.97 -0.67
C LEU A 375 -9.72 16.44 -0.35
N ARG A 376 -8.55 16.83 0.16
CA ARG A 376 -8.19 18.24 0.38
C ARG A 376 -8.26 19.03 -0.92
N GLY A 377 -7.82 18.44 -2.04
CA GLY A 377 -7.96 19.07 -3.36
C GLY A 377 -9.41 19.31 -3.75
N ILE A 378 -10.30 18.36 -3.49
CA ILE A 378 -11.75 18.47 -3.74
C ILE A 378 -12.38 19.53 -2.84
N GLU A 379 -12.14 19.46 -1.54
CA GLU A 379 -12.72 20.38 -0.54
C GLU A 379 -12.31 21.83 -0.76
N GLN A 380 -11.06 22.07 -1.17
CA GLN A 380 -10.51 23.39 -1.41
C GLN A 380 -10.66 23.85 -2.87
N GLY A 381 -11.20 23.01 -3.74
CA GLY A 381 -11.40 23.32 -5.16
C GLY A 381 -10.09 23.64 -5.89
N TYR A 382 -9.02 22.87 -5.61
CA TYR A 382 -7.72 23.10 -6.25
C TYR A 382 -7.82 22.92 -7.76
N THR A 383 -7.13 23.81 -8.47
CA THR A 383 -7.05 23.78 -9.93
C THR A 383 -5.90 22.91 -10.39
N LEU A 384 -6.18 21.97 -11.29
CA LEU A 384 -5.15 21.10 -11.88
C LEU A 384 -4.22 21.93 -12.77
N PRO A 385 -2.88 21.85 -12.58
CA PRO A 385 -1.93 22.54 -13.45
C PRO A 385 -1.97 21.98 -14.89
N VAL A 386 -1.30 22.66 -15.81
CA VAL A 386 -1.19 22.24 -17.21
C VAL A 386 -0.48 20.88 -17.30
N GLU A 387 -0.93 20.02 -18.23
CA GLU A 387 -0.30 18.74 -18.53
C GLU A 387 1.16 18.91 -18.96
N ALA A 388 2.05 18.07 -18.44
CA ALA A 388 3.47 18.04 -18.80
C ALA A 388 3.71 17.00 -19.91
N ASP A 389 3.54 17.41 -21.16
CA ASP A 389 3.59 16.51 -22.33
C ASP A 389 5.04 16.23 -22.81
N ALA A 390 6.01 17.01 -22.34
CA ALA A 390 7.42 16.86 -22.69
C ALA A 390 8.15 15.83 -21.79
N ASN A 391 9.23 15.27 -22.31
CA ASN A 391 10.12 14.41 -21.49
C ASN A 391 10.86 15.28 -20.45
N LEU A 392 10.40 15.26 -19.22
CA LEU A 392 10.93 16.08 -18.13
C LEU A 392 12.35 15.71 -17.74
N PHE A 393 12.81 14.49 -18.04
CA PHE A 393 14.18 14.07 -17.74
C PHE A 393 15.23 14.72 -18.64
N GLU A 394 14.82 15.23 -19.81
CA GLU A 394 15.70 15.93 -20.77
C GLU A 394 15.67 17.45 -20.61
N MET A 395 14.81 17.97 -19.75
CA MET A 395 14.64 19.42 -19.52
C MET A 395 15.71 19.94 -18.55
N SER A 396 16.16 21.18 -18.79
CA SER A 396 17.03 21.88 -17.83
C SER A 396 16.23 22.34 -16.60
N ASP A 397 16.92 22.49 -15.45
CA ASP A 397 16.31 23.06 -14.23
C ASP A 397 15.68 24.45 -14.51
N ALA A 398 16.28 25.25 -15.41
CA ALA A 398 15.75 26.55 -15.79
C ALA A 398 14.41 26.44 -16.54
N ASP A 399 14.21 25.40 -17.32
CA ASP A 399 12.96 25.18 -18.07
C ASP A 399 11.90 24.55 -17.14
N LEU A 400 12.27 23.64 -16.27
CA LEU A 400 11.38 23.12 -15.22
C LEU A 400 10.86 24.24 -14.31
N ASN A 401 11.73 25.16 -13.88
CA ASN A 401 11.36 26.33 -13.08
C ASN A 401 10.38 27.27 -13.82
N LYS A 402 10.56 27.48 -15.14
CA LYS A 402 9.60 28.27 -15.95
C LYS A 402 8.20 27.65 -15.99
N LEU A 403 8.14 26.31 -15.93
CA LEU A 403 6.88 25.57 -15.91
C LEU A 403 6.33 25.39 -14.49
N SER A 404 7.04 25.90 -13.46
CA SER A 404 6.72 25.70 -12.04
C SER A 404 6.56 24.21 -11.65
N ILE A 405 7.40 23.35 -12.25
CA ILE A 405 7.45 21.92 -11.95
C ILE A 405 8.52 21.72 -10.88
N GLU A 406 8.04 21.32 -9.68
CA GLU A 406 8.90 20.99 -8.54
C GLU A 406 9.36 19.52 -8.60
N GLN A 407 10.40 19.20 -7.83
CA GLN A 407 10.87 17.83 -7.66
C GLN A 407 10.38 17.23 -6.34
N LEU A 408 10.21 15.91 -6.32
CA LEU A 408 10.03 15.16 -5.09
C LEU A 408 11.28 15.27 -4.20
N PRO A 409 11.15 15.07 -2.88
CA PRO A 409 12.29 15.01 -1.97
C PRO A 409 13.33 13.99 -2.47
N GLN A 410 14.61 14.33 -2.39
CA GLN A 410 15.71 13.51 -2.94
C GLN A 410 16.33 12.55 -1.91
N SER A 411 15.96 12.69 -0.64
CA SER A 411 16.40 11.81 0.44
C SER A 411 15.28 11.60 1.48
N LEU A 412 15.41 10.54 2.26
CA LEU A 412 14.51 10.33 3.40
C LEU A 412 14.57 11.51 4.39
N ALA A 413 15.74 12.14 4.56
CA ALA A 413 15.86 13.31 5.45
C ALA A 413 15.03 14.48 4.94
N ASP A 414 15.13 14.84 3.65
CA ASP A 414 14.38 15.94 3.05
C ASP A 414 12.88 15.69 3.16
N ALA A 415 12.44 14.45 2.86
CA ALA A 415 11.04 14.07 2.97
C ALA A 415 10.51 14.16 4.40
N LEU A 416 11.30 13.75 5.40
CA LEU A 416 10.93 13.87 6.81
C LEU A 416 10.87 15.32 7.28
N ASP A 417 11.78 16.19 6.79
CA ASP A 417 11.78 17.63 7.12
C ASP A 417 10.54 18.34 6.57
N ILE A 418 10.03 17.90 5.41
CA ILE A 418 8.79 18.41 4.83
C ILE A 418 7.58 17.83 5.56
N MET A 419 7.54 16.52 5.80
CA MET A 419 6.46 15.83 6.50
C MET A 419 6.22 16.43 7.90
N GLU A 420 7.28 16.71 8.65
CA GLU A 420 7.21 17.22 10.02
C GLU A 420 6.43 18.54 10.15
N ARG A 421 6.35 19.30 9.04
CA ARG A 421 5.60 20.58 8.96
C ARG A 421 4.23 20.45 8.34
N SER A 422 3.84 19.25 7.93
CA SER A 422 2.60 19.00 7.20
C SER A 422 1.42 18.78 8.16
N GLU A 423 0.53 19.76 8.25
CA GLU A 423 -0.75 19.61 8.95
C GLU A 423 -1.63 18.53 8.30
N LEU A 424 -1.54 18.35 6.97
CA LEU A 424 -2.30 17.35 6.25
C LEU A 424 -1.89 15.95 6.69
N VAL A 425 -0.59 15.64 6.71
CA VAL A 425 -0.08 14.31 7.09
C VAL A 425 -0.33 14.06 8.57
N ALA A 426 -0.09 15.04 9.44
CA ALA A 426 -0.39 14.94 10.88
C ALA A 426 -1.87 14.61 11.13
N SER A 427 -2.78 15.29 10.43
CA SER A 427 -4.22 15.03 10.52
C SER A 427 -4.62 13.66 9.99
N ALA A 428 -4.06 13.23 8.86
CA ALA A 428 -4.37 11.94 8.23
C ALA A 428 -3.90 10.76 9.08
N LEU A 429 -2.67 10.82 9.61
CA LEU A 429 -2.09 9.74 10.43
C LEU A 429 -2.59 9.76 11.87
N GLY A 430 -2.96 10.94 12.41
CA GLY A 430 -3.15 11.18 13.83
C GLY A 430 -1.82 11.41 14.54
N GLU A 431 -1.87 12.17 15.63
CA GLU A 431 -0.69 12.65 16.37
C GLU A 431 0.24 11.50 16.78
N HIS A 432 -0.32 10.43 17.30
CA HIS A 432 0.46 9.28 17.80
C HIS A 432 1.29 8.61 16.70
N ILE A 433 0.67 8.15 15.59
CA ILE A 433 1.40 7.54 14.48
C ILE A 433 2.36 8.53 13.83
N PHE A 434 1.95 9.79 13.64
CA PHE A 434 2.79 10.83 13.06
C PHE A 434 4.12 11.00 13.81
N GLU A 435 4.06 11.14 15.14
CA GLU A 435 5.26 11.27 15.97
C GLU A 435 6.15 10.02 15.97
N TRP A 436 5.53 8.83 16.12
CA TRP A 436 6.26 7.58 16.14
C TRP A 436 6.88 7.23 14.77
N PHE A 437 6.18 7.54 13.69
CA PHE A 437 6.70 7.38 12.33
C PHE A 437 7.93 8.27 12.12
N LEU A 438 7.84 9.55 12.42
CA LEU A 438 8.96 10.49 12.34
C LEU A 438 10.15 10.00 13.19
N ARG A 439 9.91 9.58 14.42
CA ARG A 439 10.95 9.08 15.33
C ARG A 439 11.67 7.86 14.75
N ASN A 440 10.92 6.87 14.24
CA ASN A 440 11.47 5.67 13.63
C ASN A 440 12.30 6.01 12.39
N LYS A 441 11.76 6.81 11.49
CA LYS A 441 12.43 7.14 10.22
C LYS A 441 13.62 8.06 10.40
N ARG A 442 13.59 8.97 11.36
CA ARG A 442 14.76 9.74 11.78
C ARG A 442 15.87 8.87 12.39
N ALA A 443 15.51 7.81 13.11
CA ALA A 443 16.49 6.85 13.61
C ALA A 443 17.12 6.04 12.47
N GLU A 444 16.33 5.58 11.49
CA GLU A 444 16.80 4.90 10.27
C GLU A 444 17.79 5.79 9.50
N TRP A 445 17.42 7.05 9.25
CA TRP A 445 18.29 8.00 8.58
C TRP A 445 19.62 8.24 9.32
N ARG A 446 19.58 8.42 10.65
CA ARG A 446 20.81 8.57 11.46
C ARG A 446 21.71 7.36 11.35
N GLY A 447 21.14 6.15 11.41
CA GLY A 447 21.89 4.91 11.24
C GLY A 447 22.52 4.79 9.85
N TYR A 448 21.78 5.15 8.80
CA TYR A 448 22.26 5.11 7.42
C TYR A 448 23.40 6.12 7.17
N LYS A 449 23.24 7.38 7.55
CA LYS A 449 24.21 8.44 7.23
C LYS A 449 25.54 8.29 7.97
N THR A 450 25.64 7.45 8.98
CA THR A 450 26.87 7.17 9.71
C THR A 450 27.66 5.98 9.15
N GLN A 451 27.10 5.28 8.16
CA GLN A 451 27.78 4.16 7.53
C GLN A 451 28.87 4.65 6.58
N VAL A 452 30.02 3.99 6.62
CA VAL A 452 31.08 4.18 5.62
C VAL A 452 30.89 3.16 4.51
N THR A 453 30.54 3.63 3.32
CA THR A 453 30.14 2.77 2.20
C THR A 453 31.33 2.30 1.35
N PRO A 454 31.21 1.18 0.60
CA PRO A 454 32.23 0.78 -0.36
C PRO A 454 32.55 1.87 -1.40
N PHE A 455 31.56 2.68 -1.79
CA PHE A 455 31.78 3.81 -2.69
C PHE A 455 32.76 4.82 -2.11
N GLU A 456 32.61 5.21 -0.85
CA GLU A 456 33.48 6.15 -0.16
C GLU A 456 34.89 5.58 0.01
N LEU A 457 35.02 4.32 0.45
CA LEU A 457 36.30 3.66 0.61
C LEU A 457 37.07 3.54 -0.72
N ASN A 458 36.39 3.12 -1.79
CA ASN A 458 36.99 2.99 -3.10
C ASN A 458 37.44 4.33 -3.67
N ARG A 459 36.66 5.39 -3.42
CA ARG A 459 36.92 6.71 -3.98
C ARG A 459 37.95 7.52 -3.18
N TYR A 460 37.91 7.46 -1.86
CA TYR A 460 38.64 8.40 -1.01
C TYR A 460 39.80 7.80 -0.23
N LEU A 461 39.72 6.50 0.17
CA LEU A 461 40.71 5.92 1.09
C LEU A 461 42.18 5.99 0.61
N ARG A 462 42.38 5.96 -0.73
CA ARG A 462 43.72 6.02 -1.31
C ARG A 462 44.10 7.40 -1.87
N SER A 463 43.12 8.29 -1.99
CA SER A 463 43.33 9.61 -2.63
C SER A 463 43.36 10.78 -1.66
N LEU A 464 42.90 10.57 -0.45
CA LEU A 464 42.95 11.55 0.65
C LEU A 464 43.79 11.02 1.81
#